data_79223ac16ffae8c0d8d4e14a322edd25
#
_entry.id   79223ac16ffae8c0d8d4e14a322edd25
#
_cell.length_a   1.000
_cell.length_b   1.000
_cell.length_c   1.000
_cell.angle_alpha   90.00
_cell.angle_beta   90.00
_cell.angle_gamma   90.00
#
_symmetry.space_group_name_H-M   'P 1'
#
loop_
_entity.id
_entity.type
_entity.pdbx_description
1 polymer ?
#
loop_
_entity_poly.entity_id
_entity_poly.type
_entity_poly.pdbx_seq_one_letter_code
_entity_poly.pdbx_strand_id
1 'polypeptide(L)'
;FEKDLADGQKGEAAVKHFVETTLEIPFLKYNDTKAFDIMFQSLGEEPVFFEVKTDYFEKDWDKGGSGNMAIEYKCRGKPSGVRTSLATHFAYYFPNIEDKHLWVIPMEDLNSLLKGNKFPAKDAGEIDKRTGKKVSRCYMMPRFEYKEYFDVYTFDGRGNWLLS
;
A
#
# COMPACT_ATOMS: atom_id res chain seq x y z
N PHE A 1 -2.85 -15.20 11.50
CA PHE A 1 -4.09 -14.53 11.06
C PHE A 1 -4.40 -13.29 11.91
N GLU A 2 -4.53 -13.43 13.23
CA GLU A 2 -4.82 -12.29 14.12
C GLU A 2 -3.71 -11.22 14.08
N LYS A 3 -2.45 -11.64 14.03
CA LYS A 3 -1.32 -10.72 13.90
C LYS A 3 -1.35 -9.99 12.56
N ASP A 4 -1.59 -10.69 11.47
CA ASP A 4 -1.64 -10.09 10.13
C ASP A 4 -2.80 -9.10 10.00
N LEU A 5 -3.94 -9.40 10.62
CA LEU A 5 -5.09 -8.50 10.67
C LEU A 5 -4.77 -7.23 11.48
N ALA A 6 -4.14 -7.38 12.66
CA ALA A 6 -3.73 -6.25 13.49
C ALA A 6 -2.68 -5.37 12.79
N ASP A 7 -1.77 -5.98 12.05
CA ASP A 7 -0.74 -5.28 11.29
C ASP A 7 -1.35 -4.51 10.11
N GLY A 8 -2.31 -5.08 9.40
CA GLY A 8 -3.09 -4.39 8.36
C GLY A 8 -3.82 -3.17 8.91
N GLN A 9 -4.48 -3.31 10.05
CA GLN A 9 -5.18 -2.22 10.73
C GLN A 9 -4.26 -1.06 11.13
N LYS A 10 -3.00 -1.33 11.47
CA LYS A 10 -2.00 -0.27 11.74
C LYS A 10 -1.69 0.56 10.49
N GLY A 11 -1.55 -0.09 9.34
CA GLY A 11 -1.35 0.61 8.08
C GLY A 11 -2.55 1.47 7.70
N GLU A 12 -3.75 0.92 7.81
CA GLU A 12 -4.99 1.67 7.58
C GLU A 12 -5.12 2.86 8.53
N ALA A 13 -4.77 2.70 9.82
CA ALA A 13 -4.77 3.79 10.78
C ALA A 13 -3.74 4.89 10.42
N ALA A 14 -2.56 4.52 9.94
CA ALA A 14 -1.56 5.48 9.47
C ALA A 14 -2.05 6.27 8.26
N VAL A 15 -2.67 5.61 7.29
CA VAL A 15 -3.24 6.27 6.10
C VAL A 15 -4.42 7.17 6.48
N LYS A 16 -5.30 6.72 7.38
CA LYS A 16 -6.38 7.56 7.90
C LYS A 16 -5.85 8.85 8.51
N HIS A 17 -4.86 8.75 9.38
CA HIS A 17 -4.22 9.91 10.01
C HIS A 17 -3.61 10.84 8.95
N PHE A 18 -2.88 10.29 7.98
CA PHE A 18 -2.28 11.04 6.89
C PHE A 18 -3.32 11.82 6.08
N VAL A 19 -4.39 11.17 5.64
CA VAL A 19 -5.42 11.81 4.81
C VAL A 19 -6.16 12.89 5.58
N GLU A 20 -6.52 12.64 6.83
CA GLU A 20 -7.23 13.62 7.65
C GLU A 20 -6.36 14.83 8.00
N THR A 21 -5.08 14.64 8.30
CA THR A 21 -4.19 15.72 8.77
C THR A 21 -3.42 16.41 7.67
N THR A 22 -3.02 15.72 6.62
CA THR A 22 -2.17 16.24 5.54
C THR A 22 -2.98 16.63 4.32
N LEU A 23 -3.90 15.78 3.86
CA LEU A 23 -4.78 16.08 2.74
C LEU A 23 -6.05 16.81 3.17
N GLU A 24 -6.34 16.83 4.46
CA GLU A 24 -7.51 17.49 5.06
C GLU A 24 -8.85 17.01 4.47
N ILE A 25 -8.93 15.69 4.21
CA ILE A 25 -10.15 15.06 3.73
C ILE A 25 -10.75 14.22 4.86
N PRO A 26 -12.01 14.48 5.28
CA PRO A 26 -12.63 13.74 6.38
C PRO A 26 -12.76 12.25 6.11
N PHE A 27 -12.47 11.45 7.12
CA PHE A 27 -12.73 10.02 7.11
C PHE A 27 -14.23 9.74 7.07
N LEU A 28 -14.64 8.80 6.21
CA LEU A 28 -16.05 8.40 6.14
C LEU A 28 -16.25 7.00 6.70
N LYS A 29 -15.54 6.00 6.19
CA LYS A 29 -15.64 4.62 6.67
C LYS A 29 -14.48 3.74 6.23
N TYR A 30 -14.25 2.67 7.00
CA TYR A 30 -13.54 1.50 6.52
C TYR A 30 -14.48 0.64 5.68
N ASN A 31 -13.93 -0.08 4.70
CA ASN A 31 -14.71 -1.01 3.91
C ASN A 31 -14.44 -2.45 4.35
N ASP A 32 -15.49 -3.24 4.35
CA ASP A 32 -15.47 -4.67 4.65
C ASP A 32 -15.45 -5.56 3.39
N THR A 33 -15.46 -4.94 2.20
CA THR A 33 -15.36 -5.63 0.92
C THR A 33 -13.94 -5.56 0.36
N LYS A 34 -13.66 -6.29 -0.73
CA LYS A 34 -12.36 -6.27 -1.41
C LYS A 34 -12.19 -5.12 -2.41
N ALA A 35 -13.12 -4.18 -2.45
CA ALA A 35 -13.10 -3.10 -3.44
C ALA A 35 -12.09 -2.00 -3.10
N PHE A 36 -11.97 -1.67 -1.83
CA PHE A 36 -11.01 -0.70 -1.28
C PHE A 36 -10.92 -0.90 0.25
N ASP A 37 -9.98 -0.25 0.91
CA ASP A 37 -9.82 -0.35 2.36
C ASP A 37 -10.48 0.81 3.12
N ILE A 38 -10.27 2.05 2.67
CA ILE A 38 -10.74 3.24 3.38
C ILE A 38 -11.38 4.23 2.40
N MET A 39 -12.47 4.85 2.84
CA MET A 39 -13.17 5.91 2.12
C MET A 39 -13.12 7.24 2.88
N PHE A 40 -12.82 8.30 2.15
CA PHE A 40 -12.80 9.68 2.63
C PHE A 40 -13.67 10.56 1.72
N GLN A 41 -14.29 11.58 2.27
CA GLN A 41 -15.08 12.49 1.46
C GLN A 41 -15.21 13.86 2.13
N SER A 42 -14.88 14.91 1.38
CA SER A 42 -15.20 16.29 1.74
C SER A 42 -16.61 16.62 1.25
N LEU A 43 -17.28 17.53 1.95
CA LEU A 43 -18.62 17.99 1.58
C LEU A 43 -18.63 18.59 0.18
N GLY A 44 -19.51 18.08 -0.69
CA GLY A 44 -19.65 18.55 -2.07
C GLY A 44 -18.58 18.09 -3.05
N GLU A 45 -17.63 17.25 -2.61
CA GLU A 45 -16.56 16.70 -3.43
C GLU A 45 -16.80 15.20 -3.72
N GLU A 46 -16.14 14.69 -4.75
CA GLU A 46 -16.13 13.27 -5.03
C GLU A 46 -15.40 12.49 -3.92
N PRO A 47 -15.86 11.28 -3.59
CA PRO A 47 -15.18 10.46 -2.59
C PRO A 47 -13.80 10.00 -3.07
N VAL A 48 -12.90 9.83 -2.11
CA VAL A 48 -11.56 9.30 -2.31
C VAL A 48 -11.47 7.94 -1.63
N PHE A 49 -11.01 6.93 -2.36
CA PHE A 49 -10.89 5.56 -1.89
C PHE A 49 -9.44 5.13 -1.90
N PHE A 50 -8.96 4.58 -0.79
CA PHE A 50 -7.59 4.08 -0.66
C PHE A 50 -7.55 2.57 -0.56
N GLU A 51 -6.63 1.98 -1.32
CA GLU A 51 -6.10 0.65 -1.11
C GLU A 51 -4.80 0.78 -0.34
N VAL A 52 -4.64 0.06 0.76
CA VAL A 52 -3.50 0.19 1.67
C VAL A 52 -2.69 -1.10 1.71
N LYS A 53 -1.40 -0.99 1.49
CA LYS A 53 -0.44 -2.07 1.71
C LYS A 53 0.54 -1.68 2.81
N THR A 54 0.69 -2.55 3.80
CA THR A 54 1.69 -2.38 4.86
C THR A 54 2.80 -3.42 4.68
N ASP A 55 4.04 -2.97 4.64
CA ASP A 55 5.21 -3.83 4.48
C ASP A 55 6.09 -3.78 5.73
N TYR A 56 5.98 -4.82 6.55
CA TYR A 56 6.78 -4.98 7.78
C TYR A 56 8.14 -5.63 7.52
N PHE A 57 8.37 -6.19 6.33
CA PHE A 57 9.60 -6.91 6.00
C PHE A 57 10.67 -5.97 5.45
N GLU A 58 10.27 -4.87 4.83
CA GLU A 58 11.22 -3.92 4.26
C GLU A 58 11.94 -3.12 5.36
N LYS A 59 13.20 -2.87 5.13
CA LYS A 59 14.13 -2.13 6.02
C LYS A 59 14.88 -1.09 5.23
N ASP A 60 15.61 -0.24 5.95
CA ASP A 60 16.56 0.67 5.33
C ASP A 60 17.60 -0.10 4.50
N TRP A 61 18.07 0.52 3.44
CA TRP A 61 19.03 -0.10 2.51
C TRP A 61 20.31 -0.57 3.22
N ASP A 62 20.85 0.25 4.13
CA ASP A 62 22.03 -0.07 4.93
C ASP A 62 21.81 -1.20 5.96
N LYS A 63 20.58 -1.54 6.23
CA LYS A 63 20.17 -2.65 7.10
C LYS A 63 19.73 -3.90 6.33
N GLY A 64 20.00 -3.96 5.04
CA GLY A 64 19.67 -5.10 4.17
C GLY A 64 18.28 -5.06 3.56
N GLY A 65 17.69 -3.88 3.41
CA GLY A 65 16.42 -3.69 2.68
C GLY A 65 16.55 -4.05 1.21
N SER A 66 15.46 -4.53 0.61
CA SER A 66 15.42 -4.96 -0.78
C SER A 66 15.31 -3.82 -1.78
N GLY A 67 14.80 -2.67 -1.35
CA GLY A 67 14.46 -1.54 -2.23
C GLY A 67 13.23 -1.77 -3.09
N ASN A 68 12.48 -2.86 -2.88
CA ASN A 68 11.32 -3.21 -3.68
C ASN A 68 10.01 -2.92 -2.96
N MET A 69 8.97 -2.64 -3.75
CA MET A 69 7.57 -2.74 -3.35
C MET A 69 6.98 -4.03 -3.90
N ALA A 70 6.31 -4.82 -3.06
CA ALA A 70 5.60 -6.02 -3.46
C ALA A 70 4.13 -5.68 -3.73
N ILE A 71 3.76 -5.58 -5.00
CA ILE A 71 2.41 -5.18 -5.42
C ILE A 71 1.61 -6.41 -5.81
N GLU A 72 0.68 -6.81 -4.94
CA GLU A 72 -0.14 -8.00 -5.15
C GLU A 72 -1.09 -7.83 -6.33
N TYR A 73 -1.14 -8.86 -7.17
CA TYR A 73 -2.07 -8.91 -8.29
C TYR A 73 -2.85 -10.24 -8.38
N LYS A 74 -2.47 -11.23 -7.57
CA LYS A 74 -3.12 -12.53 -7.54
C LYS A 74 -3.02 -13.14 -6.14
N CYS A 75 -4.10 -13.73 -5.68
CA CYS A 75 -4.14 -14.47 -4.42
C CYS A 75 -4.93 -15.76 -4.59
N ARG A 76 -4.37 -16.88 -4.13
CA ARG A 76 -4.98 -18.22 -4.25
C ARG A 76 -5.46 -18.54 -5.67
N GLY A 77 -4.67 -18.14 -6.68
CA GLY A 77 -4.96 -18.40 -8.08
C GLY A 77 -5.99 -17.44 -8.73
N LYS A 78 -6.56 -16.49 -7.97
CA LYS A 78 -7.56 -15.53 -8.45
C LYS A 78 -6.99 -14.11 -8.49
N PRO A 79 -7.47 -13.25 -9.42
CA PRO A 79 -7.10 -11.83 -9.40
C PRO A 79 -7.37 -11.21 -8.02
N SER A 80 -6.45 -10.37 -7.55
CA SER A 80 -6.54 -9.68 -6.27
C SER A 80 -5.72 -8.39 -6.28
N GLY A 81 -5.70 -7.67 -5.16
CA GLY A 81 -4.95 -6.45 -5.01
C GLY A 81 -5.26 -5.43 -6.11
N VAL A 82 -4.25 -4.94 -6.79
CA VAL A 82 -4.40 -3.90 -7.84
C VAL A 82 -5.28 -4.31 -9.01
N ARG A 83 -5.48 -5.60 -9.26
CA ARG A 83 -6.35 -6.07 -10.36
C ARG A 83 -7.83 -6.00 -10.05
N THR A 84 -8.20 -6.00 -8.79
CA THR A 84 -9.60 -6.02 -8.35
C THR A 84 -10.01 -4.77 -7.57
N SER A 85 -9.04 -3.95 -7.18
CA SER A 85 -9.31 -2.74 -6.42
C SER A 85 -10.06 -1.70 -7.25
N LEU A 86 -11.07 -1.09 -6.63
CA LEU A 86 -11.81 0.06 -7.15
C LEU A 86 -11.34 1.37 -6.48
N ALA A 87 -10.23 1.32 -5.74
CA ALA A 87 -9.67 2.49 -5.09
C ALA A 87 -9.21 3.54 -6.11
N THR A 88 -9.30 4.80 -5.73
CA THR A 88 -8.77 5.94 -6.50
C THR A 88 -7.28 6.12 -6.27
N HIS A 89 -6.79 5.70 -5.08
CA HIS A 89 -5.41 5.87 -4.64
C HIS A 89 -4.87 4.58 -4.03
N PHE A 90 -3.58 4.37 -4.19
CA PHE A 90 -2.83 3.30 -3.58
C PHE A 90 -1.82 3.90 -2.60
N ALA A 91 -1.78 3.39 -1.38
CA ALA A 91 -0.84 3.82 -0.34
C ALA A 91 -0.02 2.63 0.14
N TYR A 92 1.30 2.75 0.07
CA TYR A 92 2.24 1.74 0.52
C TYR A 92 2.99 2.25 1.75
N TYR A 93 2.80 1.60 2.89
CA TYR A 93 3.31 2.02 4.18
C TYR A 93 4.47 1.16 4.65
N PHE A 94 5.57 1.80 5.02
CA PHE A 94 6.79 1.17 5.54
C PHE A 94 7.02 1.56 7.00
N PRO A 95 6.50 0.79 7.98
CA PRO A 95 6.65 1.13 9.40
C PRO A 95 8.04 0.88 9.96
N ASN A 96 8.85 0.02 9.33
CA ASN A 96 10.17 -0.39 9.82
C ASN A 96 11.35 0.28 9.10
N ILE A 97 11.08 1.22 8.22
CA ILE A 97 12.07 2.14 7.66
C ILE A 97 12.19 3.33 8.62
N GLU A 98 13.42 3.85 8.78
CA GLU A 98 13.65 5.07 9.56
C GLU A 98 12.72 6.20 9.08
N ASP A 99 12.14 6.95 10.03
CA ASP A 99 11.14 7.98 9.80
C ASP A 99 9.82 7.49 9.19
N LYS A 100 9.57 6.19 9.12
CA LYS A 100 8.35 5.59 8.55
C LYS A 100 7.92 6.27 7.27
N HIS A 101 7.93 5.57 6.17
CA HIS A 101 7.57 6.13 4.86
C HIS A 101 6.16 5.75 4.44
N LEU A 102 5.48 6.70 3.80
CA LEU A 102 4.21 6.48 3.13
C LEU A 102 4.35 6.92 1.67
N TRP A 103 4.17 5.97 0.76
CA TRP A 103 4.25 6.20 -0.69
C TRP A 103 2.85 6.17 -1.27
N VAL A 104 2.42 7.27 -1.88
CA VAL A 104 1.06 7.45 -2.39
C VAL A 104 1.10 7.69 -3.89
N ILE A 105 0.22 7.00 -4.61
CA ILE A 105 0.07 7.14 -6.06
C ILE A 105 -1.41 6.99 -6.45
N PRO A 106 -1.92 7.78 -7.42
CA PRO A 106 -3.22 7.48 -8.01
C PRO A 106 -3.25 6.08 -8.59
N MET A 107 -4.34 5.34 -8.37
CA MET A 107 -4.45 3.94 -8.85
C MET A 107 -4.32 3.85 -10.37
N GLU A 108 -4.83 4.83 -11.10
CA GLU A 108 -4.70 4.91 -12.55
C GLU A 108 -3.23 4.95 -13.00
N ASP A 109 -2.42 5.75 -12.31
CA ASP A 109 -0.98 5.88 -12.62
C ASP A 109 -0.23 4.60 -12.27
N LEU A 110 -0.56 3.97 -11.14
CA LEU A 110 0.02 2.67 -10.78
C LEU A 110 -0.30 1.61 -11.82
N ASN A 111 -1.54 1.51 -12.26
CA ASN A 111 -1.95 0.57 -13.29
C ASN A 111 -1.23 0.83 -14.62
N SER A 112 -1.00 2.09 -14.98
CA SER A 112 -0.24 2.47 -16.17
C SER A 112 1.23 2.04 -16.07
N LEU A 113 1.85 2.22 -14.91
CA LEU A 113 3.22 1.72 -14.66
C LEU A 113 3.31 0.20 -14.79
N LEU A 114 2.36 -0.53 -14.22
CA LEU A 114 2.35 -2.00 -14.26
C LEU A 114 2.12 -2.54 -15.66
N LYS A 115 1.37 -1.85 -16.50
CA LYS A 115 1.14 -2.21 -17.92
C LYS A 115 2.33 -1.84 -18.79
N GLY A 116 2.96 -0.71 -18.55
CA GLY A 116 4.05 -0.18 -19.37
C GLY A 116 5.43 -0.78 -19.09
N ASN A 117 5.57 -1.55 -18.02
CA ASN A 117 6.85 -2.10 -17.57
C ASN A 117 6.73 -3.60 -17.28
N LYS A 118 7.85 -4.30 -17.43
CA LYS A 118 7.95 -5.73 -17.08
C LYS A 118 8.61 -5.88 -15.72
N PHE A 119 7.80 -5.89 -14.67
CA PHE A 119 8.31 -6.16 -13.33
C PHE A 119 8.43 -7.67 -13.08
N PRO A 120 9.48 -8.13 -12.40
CA PRO A 120 9.57 -9.52 -11.97
C PRO A 120 8.39 -9.87 -11.07
N ALA A 121 7.85 -11.07 -11.25
CA ALA A 121 6.81 -11.59 -10.38
C ALA A 121 7.41 -12.55 -9.35
N LYS A 122 6.95 -12.46 -8.10
CA LYS A 122 7.41 -13.28 -6.99
C LYS A 122 6.25 -13.78 -6.16
N ASP A 123 6.37 -15.00 -5.65
CA ASP A 123 5.42 -15.54 -4.70
C ASP A 123 5.64 -14.90 -3.33
N ALA A 124 4.57 -14.53 -2.65
CA ALA A 124 4.57 -13.81 -1.39
C ALA A 124 3.41 -14.25 -0.48
N GLY A 125 3.39 -13.70 0.72
CA GLY A 125 2.34 -13.98 1.69
C GLY A 125 2.57 -15.28 2.47
N GLU A 126 1.52 -15.74 3.12
CA GLU A 126 1.52 -16.97 3.92
C GLU A 126 1.64 -18.23 3.04
N ILE A 127 2.07 -19.32 3.65
CA ILE A 127 2.10 -20.64 2.99
C ILE A 127 0.73 -21.30 3.15
N ASP A 128 0.11 -21.65 2.04
CA ASP A 128 -1.10 -22.48 2.03
C ASP A 128 -0.71 -23.90 2.50
N LYS A 129 -1.22 -24.31 3.66
CA LYS A 129 -0.94 -25.62 4.26
C LYS A 129 -1.36 -26.79 3.37
N ARG A 130 -2.36 -26.57 2.52
CA ARG A 130 -2.88 -27.60 1.60
C ARG A 130 -1.96 -27.84 0.42
N THR A 131 -1.37 -26.78 -0.13
CA THR A 131 -0.54 -26.83 -1.35
C THR A 131 0.96 -26.74 -1.09
N GLY A 132 1.37 -26.26 0.10
CA GLY A 132 2.76 -25.97 0.44
C GLY A 132 3.33 -24.76 -0.28
N LYS A 133 2.51 -23.97 -0.99
CA LYS A 133 2.90 -22.80 -1.76
C LYS A 133 2.44 -21.51 -1.09
N LYS A 134 3.16 -20.42 -1.34
CA LYS A 134 2.72 -19.10 -0.94
C LYS A 134 1.45 -18.70 -1.67
N VAL A 135 0.54 -18.04 -0.97
CA VAL A 135 -0.81 -17.76 -1.46
C VAL A 135 -0.89 -16.59 -2.44
N SER A 136 0.01 -15.61 -2.33
CA SER A 136 -0.01 -14.40 -3.13
C SER A 136 1.08 -14.38 -4.19
N ARG A 137 0.81 -13.65 -5.28
CA ARG A 137 1.79 -13.33 -6.29
C ARG A 137 1.86 -11.83 -6.50
N CYS A 138 3.07 -11.29 -6.45
CA CYS A 138 3.32 -9.85 -6.48
C CYS A 138 4.27 -9.46 -7.60
N TYR A 139 4.03 -8.29 -8.19
CA TYR A 139 5.07 -7.60 -8.94
C TYR A 139 6.07 -6.99 -7.96
N MET A 140 7.36 -7.14 -8.25
CA MET A 140 8.45 -6.53 -7.46
C MET A 140 8.90 -5.26 -8.17
N MET A 141 8.46 -4.11 -7.66
CA MET A 141 8.81 -2.80 -8.23
C MET A 141 9.99 -2.20 -7.46
N PRO A 142 11.13 -1.91 -8.11
CA PRO A 142 12.25 -1.22 -7.47
C PRO A 142 11.86 0.25 -7.22
N ARG A 143 11.48 0.56 -5.98
CA ARG A 143 10.83 1.84 -5.66
C ARG A 143 11.68 3.08 -5.94
N PHE A 144 13.01 2.98 -5.80
CA PHE A 144 13.87 4.14 -6.03
C PHE A 144 13.93 4.55 -7.50
N GLU A 145 13.80 3.58 -8.42
CA GLU A 145 13.75 3.85 -9.86
C GLU A 145 12.43 4.52 -10.28
N TYR A 146 11.35 4.29 -9.54
CA TYR A 146 10.00 4.79 -9.84
C TYR A 146 9.53 5.84 -8.84
N LYS A 147 10.41 6.37 -8.01
CA LYS A 147 10.07 7.34 -6.96
C LYS A 147 9.33 8.56 -7.50
N GLU A 148 9.68 9.05 -8.69
CA GLU A 148 9.08 10.24 -9.32
C GLU A 148 7.57 10.11 -9.58
N TYR A 149 7.05 8.88 -9.66
CA TYR A 149 5.62 8.62 -9.87
C TYR A 149 4.80 8.63 -8.59
N PHE A 150 5.45 8.69 -7.43
CA PHE A 150 4.82 8.67 -6.11
C PHE A 150 5.01 9.99 -5.39
N ASP A 151 4.02 10.35 -4.57
CA ASP A 151 4.23 11.28 -3.48
C ASP A 151 4.75 10.50 -2.28
N VAL A 152 5.95 10.84 -1.81
CA VAL A 152 6.60 10.15 -0.70
C VAL A 152 6.60 11.04 0.52
N TYR A 153 6.00 10.55 1.60
CA TYR A 153 5.90 11.26 2.88
C TYR A 153 6.71 10.52 3.94
N THR A 154 7.33 11.31 4.83
CA THR A 154 8.00 10.80 6.03
C THR A 154 7.29 11.29 7.27
N PHE A 155 7.24 10.46 8.33
CA PHE A 155 6.61 10.81 9.59
C PHE A 155 7.64 11.44 10.54
N ASP A 156 7.33 12.64 11.07
CA ASP A 156 8.26 13.38 11.92
C ASP A 156 8.25 12.94 13.39
N GLY A 157 7.43 11.96 13.75
CA GLY A 157 7.27 11.50 15.14
C GLY A 157 6.41 12.42 16.01
N ARG A 158 5.95 13.56 15.49
CA ARG A 158 5.13 14.55 16.20
C ARG A 158 3.70 14.63 15.67
N GLY A 159 3.29 13.70 14.83
CA GLY A 159 1.96 13.66 14.21
C GLY A 159 1.88 14.26 12.82
N ASN A 160 3.01 14.63 12.20
CA ASN A 160 3.02 15.23 10.87
C ASN A 160 3.65 14.32 9.82
N TRP A 161 3.07 14.32 8.63
CA TRP A 161 3.61 13.70 7.43
C TRP A 161 4.21 14.77 6.53
N LEU A 162 5.49 14.66 6.22
CA LEU A 162 6.25 15.64 5.46
C LEU A 162 6.55 15.10 4.07
N LEU A 163 6.17 15.85 3.04
CA LEU A 163 6.50 15.51 1.65
C LEU A 163 8.01 15.63 1.42
N SER A 164 8.60 14.57 0.92
CA SER A 164 10.03 14.52 0.63
C SER A 164 10.34 14.62 -0.87
#